data_d683786cf220b7e7ff7d069792afff1f
#
_entry.id   d683786cf220b7e7ff7d069792afff1f
#
_cell.length_a   1.000
_cell.length_b   1.000
_cell.length_c   1.000
_cell.angle_alpha   90.00
_cell.angle_beta   90.00
_cell.angle_gamma   90.00
#
_symmetry.space_group_name_H-M   'P 1'
#
loop_
_entity.id
_entity.type
_entity.pdbx_description
1 polymer ?
#
loop_
_entity_poly.entity_id
_entity_poly.type
_entity_poly.pdbx_seq_one_letter_code
_entity_poly.pdbx_strand_id
1 'polypeptide(L)'
;NPLNAIEYILEDGQPFFDAVVLFAGNINWDASKQKVYMNANPNVQALLDNSEELLQPLRKKGIKVLLDILGNHDQAGIAGLSDWGCEQFGKELAQICLDYKLDGIGFDDEYSSYYGSGKWFAGPSSQQAARLCYETKKAMKELCPWETWVHLYYLGYIQSSLPSVFIDGVEHK
;
A
#
# COMPACT_ATOMS: atom_id res chain seq x y z
N ASN A 1 -9.94 3.64 17.69
CA ASN A 1 -9.39 2.32 18.02
C ASN A 1 -9.85 1.32 16.95
N PRO A 2 -8.95 0.67 16.20
CA PRO A 2 -9.33 -0.29 15.16
C PRO A 2 -10.07 -1.51 15.71
N LEU A 3 -9.87 -1.85 16.98
CA LEU A 3 -10.55 -2.97 17.63
C LEU A 3 -12.08 -2.82 17.72
N ASN A 4 -12.61 -1.60 17.58
CA ASN A 4 -14.05 -1.39 17.56
C ASN A 4 -14.74 -2.18 16.42
N ALA A 5 -14.02 -2.48 15.35
CA ALA A 5 -14.56 -3.24 14.23
C ALA A 5 -14.98 -4.69 14.62
N ILE A 6 -14.41 -5.24 15.68
CA ILE A 6 -14.75 -6.58 16.17
C ILE A 6 -16.15 -6.64 16.81
N GLU A 7 -16.65 -5.51 17.30
CA GLU A 7 -17.94 -5.42 17.98
C GLU A 7 -19.14 -5.53 17.03
N TYR A 8 -18.90 -5.30 15.74
CA TYR A 8 -19.95 -5.40 14.71
C TYR A 8 -20.01 -6.83 14.17
N ILE A 9 -21.08 -7.53 14.51
CA ILE A 9 -21.29 -8.94 14.20
C ILE A 9 -22.64 -9.09 13.49
N LEU A 10 -22.68 -9.91 12.44
CA LEU A 10 -23.90 -10.31 11.74
C LEU A 10 -24.72 -11.29 12.58
N GLU A 11 -25.98 -11.50 12.21
CA GLU A 11 -26.88 -12.44 12.92
C GLU A 11 -26.37 -13.88 12.96
N ASP A 12 -25.58 -14.29 11.97
CA ASP A 12 -24.96 -15.61 11.89
C ASP A 12 -23.63 -15.72 12.67
N GLY A 13 -23.22 -14.65 13.36
CA GLY A 13 -22.01 -14.60 14.18
C GLY A 13 -20.74 -14.24 13.41
N GLN A 14 -20.82 -13.97 12.12
CA GLN A 14 -19.66 -13.54 11.33
C GLN A 14 -19.37 -12.05 11.56
N PRO A 15 -18.09 -11.60 11.43
CA PRO A 15 -17.77 -10.19 11.44
C PRO A 15 -18.53 -9.42 10.36
N PHE A 16 -19.00 -8.22 10.69
CA PHE A 16 -19.64 -7.34 9.72
C PHE A 16 -18.65 -6.78 8.70
N PHE A 17 -17.42 -6.51 9.15
CA PHE A 17 -16.36 -5.97 8.29
C PHE A 17 -15.43 -7.08 7.80
N ASP A 18 -15.15 -7.09 6.50
CA ASP A 18 -14.13 -7.97 5.90
C ASP A 18 -12.71 -7.45 6.10
N ALA A 19 -12.55 -6.13 6.16
CA ALA A 19 -11.26 -5.47 6.29
C ALA A 19 -11.33 -4.17 7.09
N VAL A 20 -10.21 -3.83 7.72
CA VAL A 20 -9.92 -2.52 8.31
C VAL A 20 -8.72 -1.93 7.56
N VAL A 21 -8.86 -0.67 7.14
CA VAL A 21 -7.80 0.07 6.47
C VAL A 21 -7.23 1.12 7.42
N LEU A 22 -5.92 1.04 7.67
CA LEU A 22 -5.19 2.06 8.42
C LEU A 22 -4.89 3.22 7.48
N PHE A 23 -5.45 4.38 7.74
CA PHE A 23 -5.33 5.56 6.89
C PHE A 23 -4.58 6.68 7.61
N ALA A 24 -3.37 7.06 7.17
CA ALA A 24 -2.61 6.41 6.12
C ALA A 24 -1.11 6.52 6.43
N GLY A 25 -0.32 5.65 5.79
CA GLY A 25 1.07 5.93 5.52
C GLY A 25 1.21 6.84 4.31
N ASN A 26 2.38 7.46 4.13
CA ASN A 26 2.62 8.37 3.01
C ASN A 26 3.81 7.90 2.18
N ILE A 27 3.70 8.04 0.85
CA ILE A 27 4.85 7.91 -0.04
C ILE A 27 5.63 9.23 -0.04
N ASN A 28 6.91 9.18 0.32
CA ASN A 28 7.77 10.35 0.39
C ASN A 28 9.14 10.12 -0.25
N TRP A 29 9.83 11.21 -0.56
CA TRP A 29 11.21 11.21 -1.02
C TRP A 29 12.18 11.62 0.09
N ASP A 30 13.15 10.78 0.38
CA ASP A 30 14.28 11.11 1.26
C ASP A 30 15.46 11.59 0.41
N ALA A 31 15.68 12.90 0.37
CA ALA A 31 16.76 13.51 -0.39
C ALA A 31 18.15 13.14 0.13
N SER A 32 18.29 12.82 1.42
CA SER A 32 19.55 12.46 2.03
C SER A 32 20.00 11.05 1.66
N LYS A 33 19.03 10.13 1.55
CA LYS A 33 19.26 8.74 1.18
C LYS A 33 19.00 8.46 -0.29
N GLN A 34 18.54 9.45 -1.04
CA GLN A 34 18.18 9.33 -2.45
C GLN A 34 17.25 8.14 -2.71
N LYS A 35 16.18 8.04 -1.91
CA LYS A 35 15.19 6.96 -2.04
C LYS A 35 13.77 7.42 -1.75
N VAL A 36 12.82 6.74 -2.39
CA VAL A 36 11.42 6.78 -1.99
C VAL A 36 11.21 5.84 -0.80
N TYR A 37 10.38 6.26 0.15
CA TYR A 37 10.10 5.49 1.36
C TYR A 37 8.68 5.71 1.85
N MET A 38 8.18 4.80 2.68
CA MET A 38 6.93 4.96 3.41
C MET A 38 7.18 5.71 4.72
N ASN A 39 6.46 6.81 4.91
CA ASN A 39 6.46 7.59 6.15
C ASN A 39 5.10 7.44 6.84
N ALA A 40 5.09 7.04 8.09
CA ALA A 40 3.89 7.01 8.90
C ALA A 40 3.87 8.21 9.85
N ASN A 41 2.71 8.88 9.96
CA ASN A 41 2.54 9.87 11.02
C ASN A 41 2.55 9.17 12.40
N PRO A 42 2.74 9.93 13.51
CA PRO A 42 2.85 9.32 14.84
C PRO A 42 1.67 8.43 15.25
N ASN A 43 0.45 8.76 14.81
CA ASN A 43 -0.73 7.95 15.15
C ASN A 43 -0.75 6.61 14.42
N VAL A 44 -0.44 6.61 13.13
CA VAL A 44 -0.33 5.39 12.33
C VAL A 44 0.85 4.56 12.79
N GLN A 45 2.00 5.19 13.06
CA GLN A 45 3.16 4.49 13.59
C GLN A 45 2.86 3.82 14.94
N ALA A 46 2.14 4.50 15.82
CA ALA A 46 1.73 3.90 17.10
C ALA A 46 0.81 2.68 16.93
N LEU A 47 -0.06 2.65 15.92
CA LEU A 47 -0.86 1.47 15.60
C LEU A 47 0.02 0.32 15.10
N LEU A 48 0.98 0.61 14.24
CA LEU A 48 1.91 -0.38 13.71
C LEU A 48 2.80 -0.95 14.82
N ASP A 49 3.38 -0.10 15.64
CA ASP A 49 4.26 -0.51 16.77
C ASP A 49 3.52 -1.36 17.81
N ASN A 50 2.21 -1.17 17.95
CA ASN A 50 1.35 -1.97 18.82
C ASN A 50 0.51 -3.00 18.04
N SER A 51 1.02 -3.49 16.92
CA SER A 51 0.31 -4.40 16.03
C SER A 51 -0.23 -5.64 16.75
N GLU A 52 0.54 -6.25 17.65
CA GLU A 52 0.12 -7.45 18.38
C GLU A 52 -1.14 -7.21 19.23
N GLU A 53 -1.27 -6.03 19.83
CA GLU A 53 -2.39 -5.70 20.70
C GLU A 53 -3.59 -5.11 19.95
N LEU A 54 -3.33 -4.31 18.91
CA LEU A 54 -4.35 -3.51 18.25
C LEU A 54 -4.80 -4.05 16.88
N LEU A 55 -3.96 -4.82 16.21
CA LEU A 55 -4.24 -5.30 14.84
C LEU A 55 -4.40 -6.82 14.76
N GLN A 56 -3.60 -7.59 15.49
CA GLN A 56 -3.68 -9.05 15.41
C GLN A 56 -5.00 -9.64 15.94
N PRO A 57 -5.69 -9.04 16.93
CA PRO A 57 -7.04 -9.51 17.31
C PRO A 57 -8.06 -9.42 16.18
N LEU A 58 -7.97 -8.39 15.28
CA LEU A 58 -8.80 -8.28 14.09
C LEU A 58 -8.56 -9.47 13.15
N ARG A 59 -7.29 -9.75 12.84
CA ARG A 59 -6.89 -10.86 11.97
C ARG A 59 -7.34 -12.22 12.51
N LYS A 60 -7.27 -12.42 13.84
CA LYS A 60 -7.77 -13.64 14.51
C LYS A 60 -9.29 -13.82 14.35
N LYS A 61 -10.02 -12.74 14.13
CA LYS A 61 -11.46 -12.76 13.84
C LYS A 61 -11.78 -12.88 12.35
N GLY A 62 -10.77 -12.97 11.48
CA GLY A 62 -10.94 -13.03 10.03
C GLY A 62 -11.05 -11.68 9.34
N ILE A 63 -10.91 -10.56 10.07
CA ILE A 63 -10.92 -9.20 9.52
C ILE A 63 -9.52 -8.90 9.01
N LYS A 64 -9.38 -8.61 7.73
CA LYS A 64 -8.10 -8.23 7.11
C LYS A 64 -7.65 -6.84 7.57
N VAL A 65 -6.34 -6.65 7.74
CA VAL A 65 -5.77 -5.35 8.10
C VAL A 65 -4.86 -4.88 6.97
N LEU A 66 -5.21 -3.74 6.37
CA LEU A 66 -4.45 -3.12 5.29
C LEU A 66 -3.88 -1.78 5.75
N LEU A 67 -2.73 -1.41 5.22
CA LEU A 67 -2.18 -0.06 5.32
C LEU A 67 -2.38 0.65 3.99
N ASP A 68 -3.06 1.78 4.03
CA ASP A 68 -3.22 2.63 2.84
C ASP A 68 -2.02 3.57 2.68
N ILE A 69 -1.61 3.80 1.44
CA ILE A 69 -0.48 4.66 1.07
C ILE A 69 -0.99 5.84 0.27
N LEU A 70 -0.81 7.03 0.81
CA LEU A 70 -1.28 8.30 0.28
C LEU A 70 -0.09 9.18 -0.12
N GLY A 71 -0.25 10.06 -1.10
CA GLY A 71 0.69 11.13 -1.40
C GLY A 71 0.81 12.14 -0.25
N ASN A 72 1.84 12.98 -0.27
CA ASN A 72 2.11 13.94 0.82
C ASN A 72 2.70 15.27 0.31
N HIS A 73 2.15 15.81 -0.78
CA HIS A 73 2.64 17.01 -1.43
C HIS A 73 4.14 16.95 -1.82
N ASP A 74 4.64 15.73 -1.97
CA ASP A 74 6.01 15.39 -2.30
C ASP A 74 6.15 15.13 -3.80
N GLN A 75 7.39 15.04 -4.29
CA GLN A 75 7.68 14.66 -5.66
C GLN A 75 7.37 13.19 -5.95
N ALA A 76 7.34 12.34 -4.93
CA ALA A 76 6.96 10.94 -5.05
C ALA A 76 5.43 10.78 -5.06
N GLY A 77 4.95 9.78 -5.78
CA GLY A 77 3.53 9.45 -5.85
C GLY A 77 3.30 8.08 -6.46
N ILE A 78 2.10 7.57 -6.25
CA ILE A 78 1.69 6.21 -6.61
C ILE A 78 1.84 5.95 -8.11
N ALA A 79 1.48 6.93 -8.95
CA ALA A 79 1.51 6.80 -10.40
C ALA A 79 2.80 7.29 -11.06
N GLY A 80 3.80 7.74 -10.28
CA GLY A 80 4.99 8.44 -10.81
C GLY A 80 6.33 7.75 -10.56
N LEU A 81 6.34 6.49 -10.16
CA LEU A 81 7.60 5.74 -10.01
C LEU A 81 8.00 5.08 -11.32
N SER A 82 9.32 4.99 -11.56
CA SER A 82 9.86 4.17 -12.64
C SER A 82 9.62 2.68 -12.37
N ASP A 83 9.82 1.82 -13.36
CA ASP A 83 9.70 0.35 -13.17
C ASP A 83 10.60 -0.13 -12.05
N TRP A 84 11.84 0.34 -12.02
CA TRP A 84 12.78 0.06 -10.95
C TRP A 84 12.32 0.64 -9.60
N GLY A 85 11.79 1.87 -9.59
CA GLY A 85 11.23 2.52 -8.40
C GLY A 85 10.04 1.75 -7.83
N CYS A 86 9.14 1.26 -8.68
CA CYS A 86 8.02 0.40 -8.30
C CYS A 86 8.50 -0.90 -7.62
N GLU A 87 9.53 -1.54 -8.19
CA GLU A 87 10.12 -2.76 -7.61
C GLU A 87 10.72 -2.47 -6.23
N GLN A 88 11.50 -1.39 -6.08
CA GLN A 88 12.15 -1.08 -4.80
C GLN A 88 11.12 -0.69 -3.72
N PHE A 89 10.16 0.16 -4.05
CA PHE A 89 9.15 0.58 -3.10
C PHE A 89 8.19 -0.56 -2.75
N GLY A 90 7.83 -1.40 -3.73
CA GLY A 90 7.04 -2.61 -3.50
C GLY A 90 7.71 -3.58 -2.52
N LYS A 91 9.03 -3.75 -2.59
CA LYS A 91 9.80 -4.54 -1.62
C LYS A 91 9.77 -3.93 -0.22
N GLU A 92 9.89 -2.61 -0.10
CA GLU A 92 9.77 -1.92 1.20
C GLU A 92 8.38 -2.14 1.81
N LEU A 93 7.31 -1.98 1.03
CA LEU A 93 5.94 -2.21 1.49
C LEU A 93 5.69 -3.66 1.89
N ALA A 94 6.26 -4.62 1.16
CA ALA A 94 6.18 -6.03 1.51
C ALA A 94 6.89 -6.33 2.84
N GLN A 95 8.04 -5.70 3.10
CA GLN A 95 8.74 -5.82 4.37
C GLN A 95 7.91 -5.24 5.53
N ILE A 96 7.26 -4.10 5.32
CA ILE A 96 6.34 -3.50 6.29
C ILE A 96 5.18 -4.45 6.61
N CYS A 97 4.58 -5.07 5.59
CA CYS A 97 3.54 -6.07 5.79
C CYS A 97 4.03 -7.26 6.62
N LEU A 98 5.24 -7.74 6.37
CA LEU A 98 5.82 -8.83 7.14
C LEU A 98 6.09 -8.43 8.59
N ASP A 99 6.75 -7.28 8.80
CA ASP A 99 7.21 -6.82 10.11
C ASP A 99 6.02 -6.54 11.06
N TYR A 100 4.97 -5.93 10.54
CA TYR A 100 3.78 -5.58 11.31
C TYR A 100 2.63 -6.59 11.16
N LYS A 101 2.84 -7.68 10.42
CA LYS A 101 1.85 -8.74 10.16
C LYS A 101 0.54 -8.18 9.58
N LEU A 102 0.65 -7.37 8.52
CA LEU A 102 -0.48 -6.82 7.80
C LEU A 102 -0.93 -7.77 6.68
N ASP A 103 -2.20 -7.70 6.32
CA ASP A 103 -2.75 -8.50 5.22
C ASP A 103 -2.59 -7.83 3.86
N GLY A 104 -2.25 -6.54 3.79
CA GLY A 104 -2.06 -5.91 2.51
C GLY A 104 -1.81 -4.42 2.54
N ILE A 105 -1.71 -3.87 1.32
CA ILE A 105 -1.47 -2.47 1.02
C ILE A 105 -2.62 -1.94 0.16
N GLY A 106 -3.16 -0.78 0.55
CA GLY A 106 -4.00 0.06 -0.29
C GLY A 106 -3.19 1.19 -0.90
N PHE A 107 -3.64 1.71 -2.02
CA PHE A 107 -3.07 2.89 -2.67
C PHE A 107 -4.15 3.92 -2.94
N ASP A 108 -3.87 5.16 -2.54
CA ASP A 108 -4.69 6.34 -2.77
C ASP A 108 -3.83 7.39 -3.49
N ASP A 109 -4.08 7.59 -4.80
CA ASP A 109 -3.29 8.50 -5.63
C ASP A 109 -3.81 9.93 -5.50
N GLU A 110 -3.62 10.52 -4.34
CA GLU A 110 -3.92 11.91 -4.04
C GLU A 110 -2.69 12.64 -3.49
N TYR A 111 -2.73 13.97 -3.56
CA TYR A 111 -1.74 14.88 -2.95
C TYR A 111 -0.29 14.69 -3.39
N SER A 112 -0.02 14.03 -4.50
CA SER A 112 1.33 13.93 -5.08
C SER A 112 1.59 15.06 -6.08
N SER A 113 2.81 15.60 -6.08
CA SER A 113 3.18 16.73 -6.96
C SER A 113 3.90 16.29 -8.24
N TYR A 114 4.37 15.05 -8.32
CA TYR A 114 4.91 14.40 -9.52
C TYR A 114 6.04 15.15 -10.26
N TYR A 115 6.87 15.90 -9.55
CA TYR A 115 8.02 16.60 -10.16
C TYR A 115 9.36 15.85 -9.99
N GLY A 116 9.32 14.63 -9.50
CA GLY A 116 10.50 13.80 -9.30
C GLY A 116 11.22 13.48 -10.62
N SER A 117 12.52 13.38 -10.55
CA SER A 117 13.38 13.05 -11.69
C SER A 117 14.48 12.06 -11.29
N GLY A 118 15.11 11.45 -12.29
CA GLY A 118 16.16 10.46 -12.08
C GLY A 118 15.64 9.03 -11.97
N LYS A 119 16.46 8.13 -11.43
CA LYS A 119 16.25 6.69 -11.49
C LYS A 119 14.93 6.21 -10.87
N TRP A 120 14.45 6.89 -9.83
CA TRP A 120 13.26 6.49 -9.11
C TRP A 120 11.94 6.85 -9.80
N PHE A 121 11.97 7.81 -10.71
CA PHE A 121 10.76 8.46 -11.18
C PHE A 121 10.51 8.23 -12.67
N ALA A 122 9.25 8.26 -13.04
CA ALA A 122 8.74 8.32 -14.41
C ALA A 122 7.64 9.38 -14.49
N GLY A 123 7.25 9.75 -15.70
CA GLY A 123 6.05 10.56 -15.87
C GLY A 123 4.82 9.81 -15.30
N PRO A 124 3.93 10.49 -14.57
CA PRO A 124 2.79 9.84 -13.94
C PRO A 124 1.86 9.24 -15.01
N SER A 125 1.46 8.00 -14.77
CA SER A 125 0.55 7.26 -15.66
C SER A 125 -0.17 6.14 -14.93
N SER A 126 -1.32 5.73 -15.46
CA SER A 126 -2.04 4.55 -14.95
C SER A 126 -1.22 3.28 -15.09
N GLN A 127 -0.33 3.21 -16.11
CA GLN A 127 0.60 2.09 -16.29
C GLN A 127 1.58 1.97 -15.12
N GLN A 128 2.13 3.09 -14.62
CA GLN A 128 3.05 3.09 -13.49
C GLN A 128 2.32 2.77 -12.17
N ALA A 129 1.07 3.23 -12.01
CA ALA A 129 0.24 2.82 -10.87
C ALA A 129 -0.03 1.31 -10.88
N ALA A 130 -0.39 0.74 -12.04
CA ALA A 130 -0.56 -0.71 -12.21
C ALA A 130 0.74 -1.47 -11.93
N ARG A 131 1.88 -0.94 -12.40
CA ARG A 131 3.21 -1.52 -12.14
C ARG A 131 3.52 -1.56 -10.65
N LEU A 132 3.24 -0.49 -9.91
CA LEU A 132 3.44 -0.46 -8.47
C LEU A 132 2.57 -1.52 -7.76
N CYS A 133 1.30 -1.63 -8.13
CA CYS A 133 0.41 -2.66 -7.58
C CYS A 133 0.97 -4.06 -7.83
N TYR A 134 1.43 -4.33 -9.06
CA TYR A 134 2.00 -5.62 -9.43
C TYR A 134 3.28 -5.93 -8.62
N GLU A 135 4.26 -5.02 -8.58
CA GLU A 135 5.53 -5.25 -7.89
C GLU A 135 5.32 -5.40 -6.36
N THR A 136 4.40 -4.63 -5.78
CA THR A 136 4.03 -4.76 -4.37
C THR A 136 3.41 -6.14 -4.09
N LYS A 137 2.44 -6.57 -4.91
CA LYS A 137 1.81 -7.89 -4.76
C LYS A 137 2.81 -9.02 -4.92
N LYS A 138 3.70 -8.93 -5.92
CA LYS A 138 4.77 -9.89 -6.16
C LYS A 138 5.68 -10.01 -4.94
N ALA A 139 6.19 -8.90 -4.43
CA ALA A 139 7.09 -8.89 -3.28
C ALA A 139 6.41 -9.44 -2.01
N MET A 140 5.16 -9.07 -1.76
CA MET A 140 4.40 -9.61 -0.62
C MET A 140 4.17 -11.12 -0.75
N LYS A 141 3.87 -11.62 -1.95
CA LYS A 141 3.68 -13.05 -2.20
C LYS A 141 4.96 -13.86 -1.96
N GLU A 142 6.12 -13.27 -2.23
CA GLU A 142 7.42 -13.91 -1.96
C GLU A 142 7.79 -13.89 -0.47
N LEU A 143 7.40 -12.84 0.25
CA LEU A 143 7.90 -12.56 1.60
C LEU A 143 6.93 -12.99 2.71
N CYS A 144 5.62 -12.77 2.53
CA CYS A 144 4.61 -13.04 3.56
C CYS A 144 4.08 -14.48 3.46
N PRO A 145 4.05 -15.25 4.58
CA PRO A 145 3.56 -16.63 4.57
C PRO A 145 2.03 -16.76 4.60
N TRP A 146 1.29 -15.66 4.47
CA TRP A 146 -0.17 -15.62 4.41
C TRP A 146 -0.64 -14.97 3.10
N GLU A 147 -1.93 -15.11 2.81
CA GLU A 147 -2.54 -14.42 1.68
C GLU A 147 -2.48 -12.90 1.88
N THR A 148 -2.04 -12.20 0.85
CA THR A 148 -1.89 -10.75 0.87
C THR A 148 -2.77 -10.07 -0.18
N TRP A 149 -3.23 -8.87 0.12
CA TRP A 149 -4.07 -8.06 -0.75
C TRP A 149 -3.33 -6.80 -1.20
N VAL A 150 -3.56 -6.41 -2.47
CA VAL A 150 -3.23 -5.08 -2.97
C VAL A 150 -4.50 -4.46 -3.51
N HIS A 151 -4.78 -3.27 -3.08
CA HIS A 151 -5.99 -2.53 -3.41
C HIS A 151 -5.63 -1.14 -3.92
N LEU A 152 -6.07 -0.78 -5.12
CA LEU A 152 -6.00 0.60 -5.59
C LEU A 152 -7.35 1.26 -5.28
N TYR A 153 -7.36 2.10 -4.26
CA TYR A 153 -8.56 2.75 -3.76
C TYR A 153 -9.00 3.90 -4.67
N TYR A 154 -8.05 4.75 -5.06
CA TYR A 154 -8.32 5.94 -5.86
C TYR A 154 -7.14 6.24 -6.79
N LEU A 155 -7.45 6.73 -7.99
CA LEU A 155 -6.49 7.19 -8.99
C LEU A 155 -6.85 8.62 -9.40
N GLY A 156 -6.41 9.60 -8.60
CA GLY A 156 -6.90 10.97 -8.66
C GLY A 156 -6.34 11.81 -9.81
N TYR A 157 -5.08 11.59 -10.15
CA TYR A 157 -4.39 12.39 -11.16
C TYR A 157 -4.50 11.83 -12.57
N ILE A 158 -4.82 10.55 -12.70
CA ILE A 158 -4.89 9.85 -13.98
C ILE A 158 -6.32 9.35 -14.18
N GLN A 159 -7.14 10.14 -14.88
CA GLN A 159 -8.52 9.82 -15.17
C GLN A 159 -8.66 8.84 -16.35
N SER A 160 -8.12 7.65 -16.20
CA SER A 160 -8.28 6.59 -17.18
C SER A 160 -8.54 5.25 -16.47
N SER A 161 -9.15 4.32 -17.19
CA SER A 161 -9.24 2.94 -16.70
C SER A 161 -7.82 2.41 -16.45
N LEU A 162 -7.64 1.66 -15.37
CA LEU A 162 -6.37 1.04 -15.08
C LEU A 162 -6.05 0.01 -16.18
N PRO A 163 -4.97 0.19 -16.95
CA PRO A 163 -4.62 -0.77 -18.00
C PRO A 163 -4.04 -2.04 -17.37
N SER A 164 -4.00 -3.10 -18.16
CA SER A 164 -3.12 -4.22 -17.85
C SER A 164 -1.66 -3.76 -17.87
N VAL A 165 -0.83 -4.37 -17.05
CA VAL A 165 0.61 -4.11 -17.04
C VAL A 165 1.35 -5.21 -17.78
N PHE A 166 2.30 -4.84 -18.66
CA PHE A 166 3.17 -5.79 -19.37
C PHE A 166 4.52 -5.88 -18.69
N ILE A 167 4.92 -7.09 -18.31
CA ILE A 167 6.21 -7.36 -17.67
C ILE A 167 6.84 -8.54 -18.39
N ASP A 168 8.06 -8.32 -18.94
CA ASP A 168 8.77 -9.31 -19.75
C ASP A 168 7.91 -9.88 -20.91
N GLY A 169 7.06 -9.05 -21.50
CA GLY A 169 6.17 -9.40 -22.60
C GLY A 169 4.90 -10.18 -22.20
N VAL A 170 4.65 -10.36 -20.91
CA VAL A 170 3.44 -11.01 -20.39
C VAL A 170 2.47 -9.97 -19.86
N GLU A 171 1.19 -10.08 -20.24
CA GLU A 171 0.12 -9.22 -19.73
C GLU A 171 -0.34 -9.71 -18.36
N HIS A 172 -0.38 -8.78 -17.39
CA HIS A 172 -0.94 -8.98 -16.05
C HIS A 172 -2.15 -8.05 -15.88
N LYS A 173 -3.31 -8.61 -15.55
CA LYS A 173 -4.58 -7.90 -15.32
C LYS A 173 -4.88 -7.80 -13.84
#